data_a753bcaa37ad0ae2db61801de38e7fe5
#
_entry.id   a753bcaa37ad0ae2db61801de38e7fe5
#
_cell.length_a   1.000
_cell.length_b   1.000
_cell.length_c   1.000
_cell.angle_alpha   90.00
_cell.angle_beta   90.00
_cell.angle_gamma   90.00
#
_symmetry.space_group_name_H-M   'P 1'
#
loop_
_entity.id
_entity.type
_entity.pdbx_description
1 polymer ?
#
loop_
_entity_poly.entity_id
_entity_poly.type
_entity_poly.pdbx_seq_one_letter_code
_entity_poly.pdbx_strand_id
1 'polypeptide(L)'
;MNYTSKTTTVIAWICRIAAAVILLQTLFFKFTGAPESVNIFSKVGLEPSGRIASGVAELIAAILILFPPTTWLGAGLALAVMAGAIFSHLTILGIVVMDDGGLLFGLALAVAVCSVVLLFLQRRRLPLIGAYL
;
A
#
# COMPACT_ATOMS: atom_id res chain seq x y z
N MET A 1 5.10 -22.27 7.44
CA MET A 1 4.66 -22.20 8.48
C MET A 1 3.37 -22.37 8.52
N ASN A 2 2.93 -22.82 9.20
CA ASN A 2 1.81 -23.04 9.00
C ASN A 2 1.06 -22.76 9.92
N TYR A 3 0.80 -22.30 10.29
CA TYR A 3 0.09 -21.96 10.93
C TYR A 3 -0.85 -21.68 10.91
N THR A 4 -1.04 -21.86 11.11
CA THR A 4 -2.01 -21.40 10.76
C THR A 4 -3.07 -21.64 11.65
N SER A 5 -3.07 -21.01 12.74
CA SER A 5 -4.21 -20.94 13.61
C SER A 5 -5.31 -20.17 12.88
N LYS A 6 -6.54 -20.36 13.29
CA LYS A 6 -7.64 -19.56 12.76
C LYS A 6 -7.40 -18.08 12.97
N THR A 7 -6.79 -17.71 14.10
CA THR A 7 -6.49 -16.32 14.40
C THR A 7 -5.55 -15.73 13.34
N THR A 8 -4.49 -16.45 13.00
CA THR A 8 -3.54 -16.00 11.97
C THR A 8 -4.24 -15.85 10.63
N THR A 9 -5.07 -16.81 10.25
CA THR A 9 -5.79 -16.75 8.98
C THR A 9 -6.75 -15.55 8.96
N VAL A 10 -7.47 -15.30 10.04
CA VAL A 10 -8.39 -14.17 10.11
C VAL A 10 -7.63 -12.85 10.02
N ILE A 11 -6.54 -12.71 10.76
CA ILE A 11 -5.72 -11.50 10.72
C ILE A 11 -5.19 -11.26 9.30
N ALA A 12 -4.71 -12.32 8.65
CA ALA A 12 -4.19 -12.20 7.28
C ALA A 12 -5.28 -11.72 6.33
N TRP A 13 -6.48 -12.28 6.39
CA TRP A 13 -7.55 -11.86 5.49
C TRP A 13 -8.05 -10.45 5.79
N ILE A 14 -8.11 -10.05 7.06
CA ILE A 14 -8.46 -8.68 7.41
C ILE A 14 -7.45 -7.72 6.78
N CYS A 15 -6.15 -8.00 6.92
CA CYS A 15 -5.11 -7.14 6.36
C CYS A 15 -5.15 -7.14 4.83
N ARG A 16 -5.38 -8.28 4.19
CA ARG A 16 -5.50 -8.35 2.74
C ARG A 16 -6.66 -7.50 2.23
N ILE A 17 -7.82 -7.67 2.82
CA ILE A 17 -9.02 -6.97 2.36
C ILE A 17 -8.88 -5.47 2.64
N ALA A 18 -8.42 -5.10 3.83
CA ALA A 18 -8.25 -3.70 4.19
C ALA A 18 -7.26 -3.01 3.26
N ALA A 19 -6.10 -3.61 3.04
CA ALA A 19 -5.09 -3.02 2.16
C ALA A 19 -5.60 -2.92 0.72
N ALA A 20 -6.22 -3.97 0.21
CA ALA A 20 -6.72 -3.97 -1.16
C ALA A 20 -7.83 -2.93 -1.36
N VAL A 21 -8.76 -2.82 -0.43
CA VAL A 21 -9.84 -1.83 -0.54
C VAL A 21 -9.28 -0.42 -0.54
N ILE A 22 -8.35 -0.13 0.36
CA ILE A 22 -7.74 1.20 0.43
C ILE A 22 -6.99 1.51 -0.86
N LEU A 23 -6.17 0.57 -1.36
CA LEU A 23 -5.42 0.77 -2.59
C LEU A 23 -6.34 0.96 -3.79
N LEU A 24 -7.36 0.12 -3.91
CA LEU A 24 -8.24 0.17 -5.07
C LEU A 24 -9.11 1.44 -5.08
N GLN A 25 -9.55 1.91 -3.92
CA GLN A 25 -10.39 3.11 -3.91
C GLN A 25 -9.61 4.36 -4.30
N THR A 26 -8.30 4.42 -4.08
CA THR A 26 -7.51 5.56 -4.50
C THR A 26 -7.28 5.59 -6.01
N LEU A 27 -7.43 4.46 -6.69
CA LEU A 27 -7.16 4.37 -8.13
C LEU A 27 -8.12 5.23 -8.94
N PHE A 28 -9.37 5.32 -8.51
CA PHE A 28 -10.32 6.19 -9.20
C PHE A 28 -9.77 7.61 -9.32
N PHE A 29 -9.27 8.14 -8.21
CA PHE A 29 -8.74 9.50 -8.18
C PHE A 29 -7.45 9.64 -8.98
N LYS A 30 -6.59 8.64 -8.92
CA LYS A 30 -5.32 8.69 -9.64
C LYS A 30 -5.50 8.56 -11.14
N PHE A 31 -6.34 7.65 -11.60
CA PHE A 31 -6.49 7.41 -13.03
C PHE A 31 -7.40 8.42 -13.71
N THR A 32 -8.33 9.03 -12.98
CA THR A 32 -9.19 10.06 -13.56
C THR A 32 -8.58 11.46 -13.49
N GLY A 33 -7.44 11.60 -12.81
CA GLY A 33 -6.82 12.91 -12.66
C GLY A 33 -7.62 13.85 -11.77
N ALA A 34 -8.16 13.33 -10.67
CA ALA A 34 -8.90 14.15 -9.72
C ALA A 34 -8.02 15.29 -9.21
N PRO A 35 -8.60 16.47 -8.94
CA PRO A 35 -7.80 17.63 -8.51
C PRO A 35 -6.88 17.35 -7.32
N GLU A 36 -7.31 16.56 -6.35
CA GLU A 36 -6.49 16.23 -5.20
C GLU A 36 -5.25 15.45 -5.61
N SER A 37 -5.40 14.46 -6.47
CA SER A 37 -4.28 13.65 -6.94
C SER A 37 -3.31 14.47 -7.78
N VAL A 38 -3.84 15.28 -8.70
CA VAL A 38 -3.01 16.14 -9.54
C VAL A 38 -2.23 17.13 -8.67
N ASN A 39 -2.87 17.71 -7.66
CA ASN A 39 -2.21 18.62 -6.74
C ASN A 39 -1.05 17.97 -6.00
N ILE A 40 -1.28 16.75 -5.49
CA ILE A 40 -0.26 16.00 -4.76
C ILE A 40 0.95 15.73 -5.65
N PHE A 41 0.72 15.16 -6.83
CA PHE A 41 1.83 14.79 -7.71
C PHE A 41 2.50 16.00 -8.33
N SER A 42 1.78 17.10 -8.52
CA SER A 42 2.40 18.36 -8.96
C SER A 42 3.36 18.89 -7.91
N LYS A 43 2.98 18.84 -6.63
CA LYS A 43 3.83 19.32 -5.55
C LYS A 43 5.11 18.51 -5.39
N VAL A 44 5.04 17.20 -5.61
CA VAL A 44 6.24 16.36 -5.54
C VAL A 44 7.01 16.31 -6.85
N GLY A 45 6.51 16.99 -7.89
CA GLY A 45 7.21 17.08 -9.17
C GLY A 45 7.09 15.86 -10.05
N LEU A 46 6.07 15.03 -9.85
CA LEU A 46 5.91 13.76 -10.57
C LEU A 46 4.62 13.69 -11.40
N GLU A 47 3.95 14.83 -11.65
CA GLU A 47 2.73 14.86 -12.46
C GLU A 47 3.11 14.95 -13.94
N PRO A 48 2.48 14.19 -14.84
CA PRO A 48 1.44 13.17 -14.59
C PRO A 48 1.99 11.75 -14.48
N SER A 49 3.23 11.51 -14.87
CA SER A 49 3.76 10.14 -14.99
C SER A 49 3.83 9.42 -13.66
N GLY A 50 4.22 10.13 -12.59
CA GLY A 50 4.28 9.52 -11.26
C GLY A 50 2.90 9.14 -10.74
N ARG A 51 1.91 9.96 -11.02
CA ARG A 51 0.53 9.68 -10.62
C ARG A 51 0.03 8.39 -11.27
N ILE A 52 0.22 8.27 -12.58
CA ILE A 52 -0.21 7.09 -13.31
C ILE A 52 0.61 5.86 -12.89
N ALA A 53 1.93 6.02 -12.79
CA ALA A 53 2.82 4.91 -12.43
C ALA A 53 2.51 4.38 -11.02
N SER A 54 2.28 5.26 -10.04
CA SER A 54 1.94 4.81 -8.70
C SER A 54 0.59 4.12 -8.67
N GLY A 55 -0.37 4.60 -9.47
CA GLY A 55 -1.66 3.95 -9.60
C GLY A 55 -1.54 2.54 -10.16
N VAL A 56 -0.73 2.36 -11.20
CA VAL A 56 -0.49 1.03 -11.78
C VAL A 56 0.17 0.12 -10.74
N ALA A 57 1.18 0.63 -10.01
CA ALA A 57 1.84 -0.17 -8.98
C ALA A 57 0.86 -0.58 -7.88
N GLU A 58 -0.03 0.31 -7.48
CA GLU A 58 -1.04 0.01 -6.46
C GLU A 58 -2.06 -1.02 -6.95
N LEU A 59 -2.44 -0.95 -8.22
CA LEU A 59 -3.36 -1.95 -8.78
C LEU A 59 -2.71 -3.33 -8.77
N ILE A 60 -1.46 -3.41 -9.21
CA ILE A 60 -0.72 -4.66 -9.21
C ILE A 60 -0.59 -5.18 -7.77
N ALA A 61 -0.23 -4.31 -6.83
CA ALA A 61 -0.08 -4.69 -5.44
C ALA A 61 -1.39 -5.25 -4.87
N ALA A 62 -2.52 -4.60 -5.16
CA ALA A 62 -3.82 -5.04 -4.66
C ALA A 62 -4.17 -6.43 -5.18
N ILE A 63 -3.95 -6.67 -6.47
CA ILE A 63 -4.22 -7.98 -7.07
C ILE A 63 -3.35 -9.04 -6.42
N LEU A 64 -2.06 -8.76 -6.27
CA LEU A 64 -1.12 -9.73 -5.67
C LEU A 64 -1.44 -10.00 -4.21
N ILE A 65 -1.87 -8.99 -3.47
CA ILE A 65 -2.24 -9.15 -2.05
C ILE A 65 -3.45 -10.08 -1.90
N LEU A 66 -4.42 -9.95 -2.79
CA LEU A 66 -5.64 -10.75 -2.69
C LEU A 66 -5.44 -12.22 -3.08
N PHE A 67 -4.38 -12.53 -3.82
CA PHE A 67 -4.09 -13.90 -4.21
C PHE A 67 -3.07 -14.49 -3.22
N PRO A 68 -3.48 -15.47 -2.38
CA PRO A 68 -2.63 -15.92 -1.27
C PRO A 68 -1.18 -16.28 -1.61
N PRO A 69 -0.88 -17.02 -2.70
CA PRO A 69 0.52 -17.35 -3.00
C PRO A 69 1.41 -16.13 -3.29
N THR A 70 0.83 -15.01 -3.71
CA THR A 70 1.59 -13.81 -4.08
C THR A 70 1.41 -12.66 -3.10
N THR A 71 0.75 -12.90 -1.97
CA THR A 71 0.50 -11.84 -0.99
C THR A 71 1.79 -11.17 -0.52
N TRP A 72 2.85 -11.94 -0.26
CA TRP A 72 4.12 -11.37 0.20
C TRP A 72 4.71 -10.39 -0.83
N LEU A 73 4.58 -10.72 -2.11
CA LEU A 73 5.10 -9.85 -3.18
C LEU A 73 4.27 -8.56 -3.27
N GLY A 74 2.94 -8.70 -3.23
CA GLY A 74 2.05 -7.54 -3.25
C GLY A 74 2.24 -6.65 -2.03
N ALA A 75 2.41 -7.26 -0.86
CA ALA A 75 2.64 -6.49 0.37
C ALA A 75 3.98 -5.74 0.30
N GLY A 76 5.02 -6.37 -0.26
CA GLY A 76 6.30 -5.70 -0.47
C GLY A 76 6.17 -4.49 -1.39
N LEU A 77 5.46 -4.66 -2.51
CA LEU A 77 5.24 -3.57 -3.45
C LEU A 77 4.40 -2.46 -2.81
N ALA A 78 3.33 -2.81 -2.11
CA ALA A 78 2.49 -1.83 -1.44
C ALA A 78 3.28 -1.06 -0.39
N LEU A 79 4.11 -1.75 0.37
CA LEU A 79 4.93 -1.10 1.39
C LEU A 79 5.91 -0.11 0.76
N ALA A 80 6.53 -0.48 -0.37
CA ALA A 80 7.45 0.41 -1.07
C ALA A 80 6.73 1.68 -1.55
N VAL A 81 5.54 1.54 -2.13
CA VAL A 81 4.76 2.69 -2.60
C VAL A 81 4.34 3.55 -1.41
N MET A 82 3.87 2.93 -0.33
CA MET A 82 3.45 3.67 0.86
C MET A 82 4.62 4.36 1.55
N ALA A 83 5.80 3.76 1.53
CA ALA A 83 6.99 4.40 2.08
C ALA A 83 7.27 5.70 1.33
N GLY A 84 7.16 5.70 0.01
CA GLY A 84 7.29 6.92 -0.79
C GLY A 84 6.22 7.94 -0.46
N ALA A 85 4.98 7.49 -0.30
CA ALA A 85 3.86 8.38 0.05
C ALA A 85 4.07 9.00 1.43
N ILE A 86 4.43 8.19 2.42
CA ILE A 86 4.66 8.66 3.78
C ILE A 86 5.81 9.67 3.79
N PHE A 87 6.91 9.35 3.10
CA PHE A 87 8.04 10.27 2.98
C PHE A 87 7.61 11.59 2.37
N SER A 88 6.79 11.55 1.32
CA SER A 88 6.29 12.77 0.69
C SER A 88 5.44 13.62 1.64
N HIS A 89 4.59 12.97 2.45
CA HIS A 89 3.81 13.69 3.45
C HIS A 89 4.72 14.34 4.50
N LEU A 90 5.76 13.65 4.93
CA LEU A 90 6.62 14.16 6.00
C LEU A 90 7.56 15.28 5.53
N THR A 91 7.84 15.38 4.24
CA THR A 91 8.82 16.34 3.71
C THR A 91 8.23 17.46 2.88
N ILE A 92 7.18 17.19 2.12
CA ILE A 92 6.66 18.15 1.12
C ILE A 92 5.19 18.48 1.35
N LEU A 93 4.35 17.45 1.51
CA LEU A 93 2.90 17.64 1.50
C LEU A 93 2.32 18.05 2.86
N GLY A 94 2.95 17.63 3.94
CA GLY A 94 2.38 17.76 5.28
C GLY A 94 1.38 16.63 5.55
N ILE A 95 0.96 16.55 6.80
CA ILE A 95 0.03 15.49 7.24
C ILE A 95 -1.38 15.76 6.72
N VAL A 96 -1.80 17.03 6.72
CA VAL A 96 -3.11 17.41 6.22
C VAL A 96 -2.97 17.93 4.80
N VAL A 97 -3.66 17.31 3.86
CA VAL A 97 -3.60 17.67 2.44
C VAL A 97 -4.99 18.10 2.01
N MET A 98 -5.12 19.34 1.52
CA MET A 98 -6.38 19.88 1.05
C MET A 98 -7.52 19.70 2.07
N ASP A 99 -7.21 20.00 3.33
CA ASP A 99 -8.20 19.99 4.40
C ASP A 99 -8.80 18.63 4.73
N ASP A 100 -8.05 17.56 4.47
CA ASP A 100 -8.55 16.18 4.67
C ASP A 100 -8.42 15.69 6.11
N GLY A 101 -7.91 16.50 7.03
CA GLY A 101 -7.72 16.10 8.41
C GLY A 101 -6.65 15.03 8.60
N GLY A 102 -5.81 14.80 7.60
CA GLY A 102 -4.79 13.76 7.64
C GLY A 102 -5.29 12.41 7.15
N LEU A 103 -6.42 12.39 6.45
CA LEU A 103 -7.01 11.13 5.97
C LEU A 103 -6.06 10.37 5.05
N LEU A 104 -5.48 11.02 4.06
CA LEU A 104 -4.59 10.36 3.11
C LEU A 104 -3.36 9.79 3.80
N PHE A 105 -2.78 10.56 4.72
CA PHE A 105 -1.64 10.09 5.48
C PHE A 105 -2.02 8.88 6.34
N GLY A 106 -3.18 8.93 6.99
CA GLY A 106 -3.69 7.83 7.81
C GLY A 106 -3.93 6.57 6.99
N LEU A 107 -4.48 6.72 5.79
CA LEU A 107 -4.71 5.57 4.90
C LEU A 107 -3.38 4.95 4.45
N ALA A 108 -2.37 5.78 4.17
CA ALA A 108 -1.05 5.28 3.82
C ALA A 108 -0.43 4.49 4.97
N LEU A 109 -0.57 5.01 6.20
CA LEU A 109 -0.10 4.30 7.39
C LEU A 109 -0.84 2.97 7.57
N ALA A 110 -2.14 2.94 7.35
CA ALA A 110 -2.93 1.72 7.48
C ALA A 110 -2.47 0.65 6.51
N VAL A 111 -2.25 1.02 5.24
CA VAL A 111 -1.74 0.08 4.23
C VAL A 111 -0.33 -0.39 4.60
N ALA A 112 0.52 0.52 5.07
CA ALA A 112 1.88 0.16 5.47
C ALA A 112 1.87 -0.85 6.61
N VAL A 113 1.03 -0.64 7.63
CA VAL A 113 0.92 -1.57 8.76
C VAL A 113 0.39 -2.92 8.29
N CYS A 114 -0.67 -2.94 7.48
CA CYS A 114 -1.19 -4.19 6.93
C CYS A 114 -0.14 -4.93 6.13
N SER A 115 0.65 -4.21 5.34
CA SER A 115 1.70 -4.80 4.51
C SER A 115 2.80 -5.42 5.36
N VAL A 116 3.21 -4.74 6.42
CA VAL A 116 4.22 -5.28 7.35
C VAL A 116 3.70 -6.55 8.02
N VAL A 117 2.44 -6.54 8.48
CA VAL A 117 1.84 -7.72 9.10
C VAL A 117 1.83 -8.89 8.11
N LEU A 118 1.40 -8.64 6.87
CA LEU A 118 1.36 -9.69 5.85
C LEU A 118 2.74 -10.23 5.52
N LEU A 119 3.74 -9.35 5.42
CA LEU A 119 5.12 -9.78 5.19
C LEU A 119 5.63 -10.64 6.34
N PHE A 120 5.33 -10.26 7.58
CA PHE A 120 5.73 -11.03 8.73
C PHE A 120 5.07 -12.41 8.74
N LEU A 121 3.77 -12.46 8.44
CA LEU A 121 3.03 -13.73 8.43
C LEU A 121 3.50 -14.66 7.31
N GLN A 122 4.00 -14.10 6.21
CA GLN A 122 4.51 -14.87 5.07
C GLN A 122 6.03 -14.80 4.94
N ARG A 123 6.74 -14.46 6.01
CA ARG A 123 8.18 -14.21 5.96
C ARG A 123 8.98 -15.38 5.40
N ARG A 124 8.49 -16.60 5.57
CA ARG A 124 9.20 -17.80 5.07
C ARG A 124 9.08 -17.98 3.56
N ARG A 125 8.19 -17.23 2.91
CA ARG A 125 8.08 -17.24 1.46
C ARG A 125 9.01 -16.25 0.79
N LEU A 126 9.67 -15.39 1.56
CA LEU A 126 10.56 -14.38 1.00
C LEU A 126 11.77 -15.05 0.35
N PRO A 127 12.11 -14.66 -0.90
CA PRO A 127 13.26 -15.25 -1.59
C PRO A 127 14.55 -14.88 -0.87
N LEU A 128 15.55 -15.76 -0.97
CA LEU A 128 16.88 -15.60 -0.41
C LEU A 128 16.93 -15.69 1.12
N ILE A 129 16.02 -15.05 1.83
CA ILE A 129 16.09 -14.99 3.29
C ILE A 129 14.98 -15.78 3.98
N GLY A 130 13.98 -16.24 3.24
CA GLY A 130 12.84 -16.94 3.81
C GLY A 130 13.21 -18.18 4.61
N ALA A 131 14.25 -18.88 4.18
CA ALA A 131 14.70 -20.11 4.84
C ALA A 131 15.26 -19.83 6.24
N TYR A 132 15.65 -18.59 6.52
CA TYR A 132 16.25 -18.21 7.80
C TYR A 132 15.24 -17.59 8.76
N LEU A 133 14.01 -17.42 8.33
CA LEU A 133 12.97 -16.76 9.09
C LEU A 133 11.94 -17.76 9.60
#